data_a047b49dfaba3b07d585cb44a7c52f79
#
_entry.id   a047b49dfaba3b07d585cb44a7c52f79
#
_cell.length_a   1.000
_cell.length_b   1.000
_cell.length_c   1.000
_cell.angle_alpha   90.00
_cell.angle_beta   90.00
_cell.angle_gamma   90.00
#
_symmetry.space_group_name_H-M   'P 1'
#
loop_
_entity.id
_entity.type
_entity.pdbx_description
1 polymer ?
#
loop_
_entity_poly.entity_id
_entity_poly.type
_entity_poly.pdbx_seq_one_letter_code
_entity_poly.pdbx_strand_id
1 'polypeptide(L)'
;MNTGQMRHPVIRNPHLKTVLRALIALGRGIATALTSTLLLLGLTAAMVVVQSGRDEVRPAGAAVVPGEAVDSALTPGQKAQCDHAANLYRRGMVSRIILTGVTVAPLARQYLIDQGVPPQVLLIEEESASLVEGLRAAANMARAQGISSIVIVVDPPVMLTALKVARDEGLTAYGSPASDAAGADDPNAVAGETWRYLRYIFAGR
;
A
#
# COMPACT_ATOMS: atom_id res chain seq x y z
N MET A 1 57.80 41.73 -50.89
CA MET A 1 57.41 41.58 -49.47
C MET A 1 56.32 40.55 -49.36
N ASN A 2 56.68 39.34 -48.92
CA ASN A 2 55.76 38.17 -48.92
C ASN A 2 55.41 37.86 -47.46
N THR A 3 54.24 38.27 -47.01
CA THR A 3 53.78 38.03 -45.66
C THR A 3 53.20 36.60 -45.55
N GLY A 4 54.06 35.68 -45.11
CA GLY A 4 53.65 34.30 -44.81
C GLY A 4 52.71 34.24 -43.62
N GLN A 5 51.42 34.00 -43.86
CA GLN A 5 50.48 33.65 -42.84
C GLN A 5 50.79 32.26 -42.26
N MET A 6 51.34 32.23 -41.04
CA MET A 6 51.45 31.00 -40.28
C MET A 6 50.06 30.53 -39.87
N ARG A 7 49.57 29.51 -40.54
CA ARG A 7 48.38 28.77 -40.12
C ARG A 7 48.79 27.82 -39.01
N HIS A 8 48.40 28.11 -37.77
CA HIS A 8 48.55 27.17 -36.65
C HIS A 8 47.68 25.95 -36.92
N PRO A 9 48.25 24.72 -36.87
CA PRO A 9 47.46 23.49 -37.02
C PRO A 9 46.54 23.36 -35.81
N VAL A 10 45.23 23.47 -36.01
CA VAL A 10 44.23 23.10 -35.02
C VAL A 10 44.29 21.58 -34.87
N ILE A 11 44.94 21.10 -33.82
CA ILE A 11 45.00 19.68 -33.48
C ILE A 11 43.60 19.24 -33.10
N ARG A 12 42.88 18.68 -34.07
CA ARG A 12 41.53 18.13 -33.91
C ARG A 12 41.69 16.72 -33.35
N ASN A 13 41.77 16.60 -32.03
CA ASN A 13 41.94 15.30 -31.34
C ASN A 13 40.59 14.52 -31.44
N PRO A 14 40.46 13.49 -32.31
CA PRO A 14 39.19 12.77 -32.52
C PRO A 14 38.69 12.03 -31.27
N HIS A 15 39.65 11.56 -30.44
CA HIS A 15 39.35 10.86 -29.19
C HIS A 15 38.65 11.78 -28.18
N LEU A 16 38.97 13.06 -28.09
CA LEU A 16 38.33 14.00 -27.17
C LEU A 16 36.84 14.16 -27.50
N LYS A 17 36.50 14.23 -28.79
CA LYS A 17 35.06 14.33 -29.20
C LYS A 17 34.28 13.08 -28.88
N THR A 18 34.88 11.90 -29.01
CA THR A 18 34.24 10.63 -28.69
C THR A 18 34.00 10.50 -27.18
N VAL A 19 35.00 10.84 -26.36
CA VAL A 19 34.88 10.85 -24.90
C VAL A 19 33.80 11.85 -24.45
N LEU A 20 33.81 13.06 -25.00
CA LEU A 20 32.80 14.07 -24.66
C LEU A 20 31.37 13.62 -25.02
N ARG A 21 31.18 12.98 -26.19
CA ARG A 21 29.88 12.42 -26.59
C ARG A 21 29.44 11.30 -25.65
N ALA A 22 30.34 10.42 -25.24
CA ALA A 22 30.06 9.36 -24.29
C ALA A 22 29.65 9.91 -22.92
N LEU A 23 30.34 10.93 -22.41
CA LEU A 23 29.99 11.60 -21.15
C LEU A 23 28.62 12.29 -21.21
N ILE A 24 28.31 12.96 -22.33
CA ILE A 24 27.01 13.59 -22.53
C ILE A 24 25.89 12.52 -22.59
N ALA A 25 26.14 11.41 -23.29
CA ALA A 25 25.16 10.33 -23.38
C ALA A 25 24.91 9.67 -22.02
N LEU A 26 25.98 9.43 -21.23
CA LEU A 26 25.88 8.93 -19.88
C LEU A 26 25.12 9.89 -18.96
N GLY A 27 25.43 11.19 -19.01
CA GLY A 27 24.73 12.23 -18.24
C GLY A 27 23.23 12.30 -18.60
N ARG A 28 22.91 12.19 -19.90
CA ARG A 28 21.50 12.11 -20.35
C ARG A 28 20.80 10.86 -19.84
N GLY A 29 21.46 9.70 -19.88
CA GLY A 29 20.92 8.43 -19.36
C GLY A 29 20.61 8.53 -17.87
N ILE A 30 21.53 9.06 -17.07
CA ILE A 30 21.37 9.27 -15.63
C ILE A 30 20.21 10.25 -15.37
N ALA A 31 20.16 11.38 -16.07
CA ALA A 31 19.11 12.37 -15.92
C ALA A 31 17.73 11.77 -16.24
N THR A 32 17.61 11.00 -17.33
CA THR A 32 16.37 10.33 -17.70
C THR A 32 15.94 9.32 -16.63
N ALA A 33 16.88 8.50 -16.13
CA ALA A 33 16.58 7.52 -15.07
C ALA A 33 16.09 8.21 -13.80
N LEU A 34 16.76 9.28 -13.35
CA LEU A 34 16.35 10.06 -12.18
C LEU A 34 14.97 10.67 -12.36
N THR A 35 14.70 11.29 -13.51
CA THR A 35 13.39 11.90 -13.81
C THR A 35 12.29 10.84 -13.81
N SER A 36 12.52 9.68 -14.41
CA SER A 36 11.54 8.57 -14.43
C SER A 36 11.27 8.04 -13.03
N THR A 37 12.31 7.91 -12.19
CA THR A 37 12.16 7.47 -10.80
C THR A 37 11.35 8.48 -9.98
N LEU A 38 11.64 9.77 -10.10
CA LEU A 38 10.89 10.83 -9.41
C LEU A 38 9.43 10.87 -9.86
N LEU A 39 9.17 10.71 -11.15
CA LEU A 39 7.82 10.64 -11.68
C LEU A 39 7.05 9.45 -11.14
N LEU A 40 7.68 8.27 -11.10
CA LEU A 40 7.07 7.06 -10.53
C LEU A 40 6.72 7.26 -9.05
N LEU A 41 7.64 7.79 -8.25
CA LEU A 41 7.41 8.08 -6.83
C LEU A 41 6.27 9.08 -6.66
N GLY A 42 6.26 10.17 -7.42
CA GLY A 42 5.22 11.20 -7.35
C GLY A 42 3.84 10.67 -7.75
N LEU A 43 3.74 9.88 -8.81
CA LEU A 43 2.49 9.25 -9.22
C LEU A 43 1.99 8.24 -8.17
N THR A 44 2.88 7.43 -7.61
CA THR A 44 2.50 6.46 -6.57
C THR A 44 2.01 7.19 -5.31
N ALA A 45 2.71 8.24 -4.86
CA ALA A 45 2.27 9.04 -3.73
C ALA A 45 0.90 9.69 -3.98
N ALA A 46 0.68 10.23 -5.17
CA ALA A 46 -0.63 10.77 -5.55
C ALA A 46 -1.73 9.70 -5.51
N MET A 47 -1.45 8.49 -5.97
CA MET A 47 -2.41 7.37 -5.89
C MET A 47 -2.71 6.98 -4.43
N VAL A 48 -1.71 6.97 -3.54
CA VAL A 48 -1.92 6.73 -2.10
C VAL A 48 -2.88 7.78 -1.53
N VAL A 49 -2.62 9.05 -1.75
CA VAL A 49 -3.46 10.16 -1.24
C VAL A 49 -4.89 10.07 -1.81
N VAL A 50 -5.04 9.85 -3.12
CA VAL A 50 -6.37 9.74 -3.74
C VAL A 50 -7.16 8.57 -3.20
N GLN A 51 -6.50 7.40 -2.98
CA GLN A 51 -7.19 6.22 -2.47
C GLN A 51 -7.50 6.35 -0.97
N SER A 52 -6.68 7.06 -0.19
CA SER A 52 -6.89 7.30 1.23
C SER A 52 -8.22 8.00 1.55
N GLY A 53 -8.67 8.88 0.69
CA GLY A 53 -9.93 9.63 0.88
C GLY A 53 -11.18 8.95 0.29
N ARG A 54 -11.07 7.74 -0.28
CA ARG A 54 -12.20 7.06 -0.92
C ARG A 54 -12.85 6.04 -0.01
N ASP A 55 -14.12 6.25 0.32
CA ASP A 55 -15.00 5.23 0.88
C ASP A 55 -15.79 4.57 -0.25
N GLU A 56 -15.45 3.33 -0.58
CA GLU A 56 -16.06 2.56 -1.67
C GLU A 56 -16.97 1.43 -1.13
N VAL A 57 -17.52 1.58 0.09
CA VAL A 57 -18.33 0.55 0.74
C VAL A 57 -19.48 0.08 -0.16
N ARG A 58 -19.51 -1.23 -0.35
CA ARG A 58 -20.63 -1.97 -1.00
C ARG A 58 -20.93 -3.21 -0.18
N PRO A 59 -22.16 -3.74 -0.25
CA PRO A 59 -22.48 -5.03 0.35
C PRO A 59 -21.47 -6.10 -0.10
N ALA A 60 -20.87 -6.79 0.86
CA ALA A 60 -19.85 -7.80 0.63
C ALA A 60 -19.99 -8.96 1.61
N GLY A 61 -19.31 -10.07 1.35
CA GLY A 61 -19.39 -11.25 2.20
C GLY A 61 -18.71 -11.05 3.57
N ALA A 62 -17.62 -10.30 3.63
CA ALA A 62 -16.91 -10.03 4.90
C ALA A 62 -16.25 -8.65 4.93
N ALA A 63 -16.08 -8.09 6.15
CA ALA A 63 -15.10 -7.07 6.44
C ALA A 63 -13.77 -7.73 6.81
N VAL A 64 -12.65 -7.18 6.37
CA VAL A 64 -11.30 -7.64 6.73
C VAL A 64 -10.61 -6.52 7.50
N VAL A 65 -10.18 -6.83 8.72
CA VAL A 65 -9.38 -5.95 9.58
C VAL A 65 -8.01 -6.60 9.77
N PRO A 66 -7.03 -6.26 8.94
CA PRO A 66 -5.69 -6.79 9.08
C PRO A 66 -4.98 -6.07 10.24
N GLY A 67 -4.30 -6.84 11.09
CA GLY A 67 -3.52 -6.30 12.20
C GLY A 67 -2.02 -6.40 11.94
N GLU A 68 -1.28 -5.35 12.27
CA GLU A 68 0.17 -5.42 12.46
C GLU A 68 0.45 -5.69 13.94
N ALA A 69 1.57 -6.37 14.23
CA ALA A 69 1.91 -6.78 15.59
C ALA A 69 1.95 -5.59 16.57
N VAL A 70 1.39 -5.81 17.75
CA VAL A 70 1.40 -4.86 18.88
C VAL A 70 1.87 -5.58 20.16
N ASP A 71 2.38 -4.83 21.12
CA ASP A 71 2.99 -5.42 22.31
C ASP A 71 1.96 -6.05 23.26
N SER A 72 0.87 -5.35 23.62
CA SER A 72 -0.04 -5.84 24.65
C SER A 72 -1.49 -5.35 24.57
N ALA A 73 -1.80 -4.36 23.75
CA ALA A 73 -3.13 -3.80 23.63
C ALA A 73 -3.39 -3.19 22.25
N LEU A 74 -4.65 -3.15 21.84
CA LEU A 74 -5.05 -2.46 20.61
C LEU A 74 -4.76 -0.96 20.71
N THR A 75 -4.14 -0.44 19.67
CA THR A 75 -3.94 1.00 19.51
C THR A 75 -5.30 1.71 19.28
N PRO A 76 -5.38 3.04 19.45
CA PRO A 76 -6.60 3.78 19.11
C PRO A 76 -7.04 3.57 17.66
N GLY A 77 -6.12 3.54 16.71
CA GLY A 77 -6.41 3.25 15.29
C GLY A 77 -7.01 1.87 15.08
N GLN A 78 -6.43 0.83 15.70
CA GLN A 78 -6.96 -0.54 15.61
C GLN A 78 -8.36 -0.67 16.25
N LYS A 79 -8.62 0.03 17.35
CA LYS A 79 -9.97 0.11 17.93
C LYS A 79 -10.94 0.78 16.96
N ALA A 80 -10.56 1.89 16.34
CA ALA A 80 -11.37 2.56 15.33
C ALA A 80 -11.66 1.64 14.12
N GLN A 81 -10.69 0.85 13.67
CA GLN A 81 -10.89 -0.18 12.62
C GLN A 81 -11.90 -1.24 13.06
N CYS A 82 -11.79 -1.74 14.30
CA CYS A 82 -12.75 -2.69 14.85
C CYS A 82 -14.15 -2.10 14.96
N ASP A 83 -14.29 -0.86 15.48
CA ASP A 83 -15.57 -0.17 15.60
C ASP A 83 -16.24 0.04 14.24
N HIS A 84 -15.43 0.40 13.23
CA HIS A 84 -15.90 0.57 11.87
C HIS A 84 -16.39 -0.75 11.27
N ALA A 85 -15.63 -1.85 11.43
CA ALA A 85 -16.03 -3.18 10.99
C ALA A 85 -17.32 -3.66 11.69
N ALA A 86 -17.45 -3.42 12.99
CA ALA A 86 -18.67 -3.69 13.75
C ALA A 86 -19.87 -2.88 13.22
N ASN A 87 -19.66 -1.62 12.86
CA ASN A 87 -20.69 -0.78 12.26
C ASN A 87 -21.15 -1.33 10.90
N LEU A 88 -20.21 -1.72 10.02
CA LEU A 88 -20.52 -2.35 8.75
C LEU A 88 -21.37 -3.63 8.94
N TYR A 89 -21.01 -4.46 9.91
CA TYR A 89 -21.77 -5.66 10.27
C TYR A 89 -23.18 -5.30 10.76
N ARG A 90 -23.34 -4.39 11.73
CA ARG A 90 -24.64 -3.95 12.27
C ARG A 90 -25.57 -3.37 11.20
N ARG A 91 -24.99 -2.70 10.18
CA ARG A 91 -25.72 -2.16 9.03
C ARG A 91 -26.06 -3.21 7.98
N GLY A 92 -25.67 -4.46 8.16
CA GLY A 92 -25.87 -5.53 7.19
C GLY A 92 -25.07 -5.40 5.90
N MET A 93 -24.03 -4.56 5.90
CA MET A 93 -23.15 -4.41 4.74
C MET A 93 -22.20 -5.59 4.58
N VAL A 94 -21.90 -6.29 5.66
CA VAL A 94 -21.11 -7.53 5.67
C VAL A 94 -21.75 -8.56 6.59
N SER A 95 -21.58 -9.85 6.29
CA SER A 95 -22.11 -10.93 7.12
C SER A 95 -21.08 -11.53 8.07
N ARG A 96 -19.80 -11.26 7.87
CA ARG A 96 -18.67 -11.76 8.65
C ARG A 96 -17.62 -10.69 8.82
N ILE A 97 -16.75 -10.89 9.83
CA ILE A 97 -15.55 -10.07 10.05
C ILE A 97 -14.35 -11.00 10.14
N ILE A 98 -13.35 -10.78 9.33
CA ILE A 98 -12.08 -11.52 9.32
C ILE A 98 -11.03 -10.65 10.00
N LEU A 99 -10.42 -11.16 11.05
CA LEU A 99 -9.38 -10.52 11.83
C LEU A 99 -8.08 -11.28 11.60
N THR A 100 -7.00 -10.59 11.24
CA THR A 100 -5.70 -11.24 11.04
C THR A 100 -4.59 -10.56 11.84
N GLY A 101 -3.55 -11.32 12.16
CA GLY A 101 -2.38 -10.85 12.87
C GLY A 101 -2.16 -11.53 14.21
N VAL A 102 -0.93 -11.98 14.44
CA VAL A 102 -0.52 -12.86 15.55
C VAL A 102 -0.91 -12.33 16.95
N THR A 103 -0.82 -11.03 17.18
CA THR A 103 -1.17 -10.43 18.48
C THR A 103 -2.47 -9.63 18.43
N VAL A 104 -2.79 -9.04 17.28
CA VAL A 104 -3.94 -8.15 17.11
C VAL A 104 -5.25 -8.91 16.99
N ALA A 105 -5.28 -10.04 16.25
CA ALA A 105 -6.53 -10.74 15.99
C ALA A 105 -7.23 -11.25 17.27
N PRO A 106 -6.55 -11.88 18.25
CA PRO A 106 -7.20 -12.27 19.51
C PRO A 106 -7.68 -11.06 20.32
N LEU A 107 -6.92 -9.97 20.37
CA LEU A 107 -7.32 -8.76 21.09
C LEU A 107 -8.52 -8.06 20.41
N ALA A 108 -8.49 -7.97 19.09
CA ALA A 108 -9.60 -7.42 18.30
C ALA A 108 -10.87 -8.27 18.42
N ARG A 109 -10.72 -9.61 18.45
CA ARG A 109 -11.83 -10.52 18.70
C ARG A 109 -12.50 -10.21 20.02
N GLN A 110 -11.73 -10.18 21.11
CA GLN A 110 -12.29 -9.91 22.43
C GLN A 110 -12.98 -8.55 22.48
N TYR A 111 -12.31 -7.52 21.94
CA TYR A 111 -12.88 -6.17 21.85
C TYR A 111 -14.22 -6.15 21.11
N LEU A 112 -14.34 -6.82 19.97
CA LEU A 112 -15.58 -6.88 19.19
C LEU A 112 -16.70 -7.65 19.91
N ILE A 113 -16.36 -8.72 20.64
CA ILE A 113 -17.33 -9.44 21.48
C ILE A 113 -17.86 -8.55 22.59
N ASP A 114 -17.00 -7.79 23.25
CA ASP A 114 -17.37 -6.82 24.30
C ASP A 114 -18.27 -5.69 23.73
N GLN A 115 -18.13 -5.38 22.45
CA GLN A 115 -18.99 -4.47 21.70
C GLN A 115 -20.30 -5.12 21.18
N GLY A 116 -20.57 -6.38 21.55
CA GLY A 116 -21.79 -7.09 21.21
C GLY A 116 -21.81 -7.72 19.81
N VAL A 117 -20.66 -7.88 19.14
CA VAL A 117 -20.56 -8.63 17.90
C VAL A 117 -20.59 -10.13 18.21
N PRO A 118 -21.49 -10.92 17.59
CA PRO A 118 -21.56 -12.36 17.88
C PRO A 118 -20.26 -13.08 17.51
N PRO A 119 -19.72 -13.95 18.39
CA PRO A 119 -18.46 -14.66 18.12
C PRO A 119 -18.47 -15.50 16.84
N GLN A 120 -19.64 -15.98 16.44
CA GLN A 120 -19.83 -16.88 15.27
C GLN A 120 -19.61 -16.18 13.93
N VAL A 121 -19.65 -14.84 13.89
CA VAL A 121 -19.39 -14.07 12.68
C VAL A 121 -17.94 -13.64 12.56
N LEU A 122 -17.12 -13.86 13.62
CA LEU A 122 -15.71 -13.51 13.65
C LEU A 122 -14.86 -14.68 13.16
N LEU A 123 -14.12 -14.47 12.11
CA LEU A 123 -13.11 -15.39 11.59
C LEU A 123 -11.73 -14.83 11.97
N ILE A 124 -10.86 -15.69 12.51
CA ILE A 124 -9.61 -15.25 13.13
C ILE A 124 -8.45 -16.01 12.53
N GLU A 125 -7.38 -15.25 12.24
CA GLU A 125 -6.10 -15.78 11.82
C GLU A 125 -5.01 -15.15 12.68
N GLU A 126 -4.18 -16.00 13.32
CA GLU A 126 -3.25 -15.63 14.38
C GLU A 126 -1.78 -15.91 14.03
N GLU A 127 -1.45 -16.14 12.77
CA GLU A 127 -0.09 -16.50 12.35
C GLU A 127 0.62 -15.37 11.60
N SER A 128 -0.15 -14.49 10.96
CA SER A 128 0.40 -13.43 10.12
C SER A 128 1.10 -12.34 10.93
N ALA A 129 2.32 -12.01 10.52
CA ALA A 129 3.13 -10.96 11.14
C ALA A 129 3.14 -9.65 10.35
N SER A 130 2.59 -9.63 9.13
CA SER A 130 2.57 -8.46 8.24
C SER A 130 1.22 -8.26 7.57
N LEU A 131 0.95 -7.02 7.12
CA LEU A 131 -0.23 -6.67 6.34
C LEU A 131 -0.45 -7.61 5.15
N VAL A 132 0.60 -7.88 4.38
CA VAL A 132 0.52 -8.69 3.15
C VAL A 132 0.17 -10.14 3.49
N GLU A 133 0.80 -10.72 4.52
CA GLU A 133 0.49 -12.07 4.99
C GLU A 133 -0.94 -12.16 5.50
N GLY A 134 -1.37 -11.21 6.35
CA GLY A 134 -2.72 -11.16 6.88
C GLY A 134 -3.79 -11.06 5.79
N LEU A 135 -3.57 -10.26 4.76
CA LEU A 135 -4.51 -10.15 3.64
C LEU A 135 -4.55 -11.42 2.77
N ARG A 136 -3.42 -12.11 2.58
CA ARG A 136 -3.38 -13.41 1.91
C ARG A 136 -4.13 -14.48 2.72
N ALA A 137 -3.89 -14.51 4.01
CA ALA A 137 -4.60 -15.42 4.91
C ALA A 137 -6.11 -15.13 4.93
N ALA A 138 -6.50 -13.86 5.03
CA ALA A 138 -7.90 -13.44 4.92
C ALA A 138 -8.55 -13.87 3.59
N ALA A 139 -7.82 -13.77 2.48
CA ALA A 139 -8.30 -14.22 1.18
C ALA A 139 -8.51 -15.75 1.14
N ASN A 140 -7.61 -16.52 1.73
CA ASN A 140 -7.76 -17.98 1.86
C ASN A 140 -8.98 -18.34 2.71
N MET A 141 -9.17 -17.67 3.86
CA MET A 141 -10.33 -17.86 4.73
C MET A 141 -11.64 -17.48 4.03
N ALA A 142 -11.66 -16.36 3.33
CA ALA A 142 -12.82 -15.92 2.54
C ALA A 142 -13.22 -16.97 1.49
N ARG A 143 -12.25 -17.46 0.72
CA ARG A 143 -12.47 -18.52 -0.29
C ARG A 143 -13.00 -19.80 0.35
N ALA A 144 -12.47 -20.22 1.48
CA ALA A 144 -12.92 -21.41 2.21
C ALA A 144 -14.39 -21.29 2.68
N GLN A 145 -14.87 -20.05 2.88
CA GLN A 145 -16.27 -19.75 3.24
C GLN A 145 -17.15 -19.40 2.02
N GLY A 146 -16.63 -19.53 0.79
CA GLY A 146 -17.38 -19.15 -0.43
C GLY A 146 -17.56 -17.64 -0.61
N ILE A 147 -16.77 -16.82 0.08
CA ILE A 147 -16.82 -15.36 0.01
C ILE A 147 -15.91 -14.89 -1.13
N SER A 148 -16.48 -14.18 -2.10
CA SER A 148 -15.76 -13.63 -3.26
C SER A 148 -15.55 -12.11 -3.19
N SER A 149 -16.28 -11.42 -2.29
CA SER A 149 -16.16 -9.97 -2.11
C SER A 149 -15.94 -9.60 -0.66
N ILE A 150 -15.06 -8.63 -0.44
CA ILE A 150 -14.69 -8.15 0.90
C ILE A 150 -14.66 -6.62 0.96
N VAL A 151 -14.88 -6.08 2.16
CA VAL A 151 -14.57 -4.68 2.52
C VAL A 151 -13.32 -4.68 3.37
N ILE A 152 -12.30 -3.96 2.95
CA ILE A 152 -11.06 -3.80 3.72
C ILE A 152 -11.19 -2.56 4.61
N VAL A 153 -10.96 -2.75 5.89
CA VAL A 153 -11.02 -1.70 6.92
C VAL A 153 -9.62 -1.50 7.48
N VAL A 154 -8.97 -0.45 7.04
CA VAL A 154 -7.59 -0.06 7.44
C VAL A 154 -7.49 1.45 7.52
N ASP A 155 -6.38 1.93 8.04
CA ASP A 155 -6.08 3.36 8.03
C ASP A 155 -5.90 3.88 6.59
N PRO A 156 -6.30 5.14 6.33
CA PRO A 156 -6.31 5.72 4.98
C PRO A 156 -5.04 5.50 4.16
N PRO A 157 -3.82 5.77 4.67
CA PRO A 157 -2.61 5.62 3.86
C PRO A 157 -2.36 4.19 3.38
N VAL A 158 -2.75 3.18 4.18
CA VAL A 158 -2.50 1.75 3.92
C VAL A 158 -3.44 1.17 2.85
N MET A 159 -4.55 1.86 2.56
CA MET A 159 -5.64 1.37 1.72
C MET A 159 -5.20 0.92 0.32
N LEU A 160 -4.33 1.69 -0.33
CA LEU A 160 -3.88 1.36 -1.68
C LEU A 160 -3.18 0.00 -1.74
N THR A 161 -2.24 -0.23 -0.82
CA THR A 161 -1.52 -1.51 -0.71
C THR A 161 -2.48 -2.64 -0.38
N ALA A 162 -3.37 -2.45 0.59
CA ALA A 162 -4.31 -3.46 1.03
C ALA A 162 -5.28 -3.90 -0.09
N LEU A 163 -5.83 -2.96 -0.83
CA LEU A 163 -6.69 -3.25 -1.99
C LEU A 163 -5.94 -4.00 -3.10
N LYS A 164 -4.70 -3.60 -3.37
CA LYS A 164 -3.88 -4.28 -4.39
C LYS A 164 -3.62 -5.74 -4.01
N VAL A 165 -3.20 -6.00 -2.77
CA VAL A 165 -2.95 -7.37 -2.28
C VAL A 165 -4.21 -8.23 -2.39
N ALA A 166 -5.36 -7.75 -1.89
CA ALA A 166 -6.60 -8.53 -1.93
C ALA A 166 -7.09 -8.83 -3.35
N ARG A 167 -6.91 -7.89 -4.27
CA ARG A 167 -7.26 -8.09 -5.70
C ARG A 167 -6.33 -9.08 -6.39
N ASP A 168 -5.03 -9.06 -6.06
CA ASP A 168 -4.06 -10.04 -6.57
C ASP A 168 -4.36 -11.44 -6.07
N GLU A 169 -4.95 -11.57 -4.88
CA GLU A 169 -5.46 -12.84 -4.34
C GLU A 169 -6.82 -13.27 -4.94
N GLY A 170 -7.35 -12.54 -5.92
CA GLY A 170 -8.56 -12.90 -6.67
C GLY A 170 -9.87 -12.50 -6.00
N LEU A 171 -9.86 -11.63 -4.98
CA LEU A 171 -11.07 -11.12 -4.36
C LEU A 171 -11.54 -9.80 -4.98
N THR A 172 -12.86 -9.60 -5.01
CA THR A 172 -13.44 -8.28 -5.24
C THR A 172 -13.32 -7.48 -3.95
N ALA A 173 -12.38 -6.51 -3.90
CA ALA A 173 -12.09 -5.74 -2.71
C ALA A 173 -12.57 -4.29 -2.83
N TYR A 174 -13.30 -3.84 -1.82
CA TYR A 174 -13.74 -2.47 -1.61
C TYR A 174 -13.01 -1.88 -0.41
N GLY A 175 -12.64 -0.60 -0.49
CA GLY A 175 -11.99 0.09 0.61
C GLY A 175 -13.00 0.85 1.47
N SER A 176 -12.82 0.82 2.79
CA SER A 176 -13.54 1.64 3.75
C SER A 176 -12.60 2.08 4.86
N PRO A 177 -12.07 3.32 4.77
CA PRO A 177 -11.15 3.85 5.78
C PRO A 177 -11.80 3.90 7.17
N ALA A 178 -11.04 3.48 8.19
CA ALA A 178 -11.57 3.38 9.56
C ALA A 178 -11.63 4.72 10.31
N SER A 179 -10.94 5.73 9.84
CA SER A 179 -10.90 7.07 10.44
C SER A 179 -11.05 8.14 9.37
N ASP A 180 -11.62 9.28 9.76
CA ASP A 180 -11.64 10.47 8.93
C ASP A 180 -10.19 10.86 8.60
N ALA A 181 -9.77 10.76 7.37
CA ALA A 181 -8.53 11.23 6.73
C ALA A 181 -7.29 11.57 7.62
N ALA A 182 -7.34 11.30 8.93
CA ALA A 182 -6.25 11.52 9.86
C ALA A 182 -5.06 10.63 9.46
N GLY A 183 -3.99 11.26 8.96
CA GLY A 183 -2.82 10.59 8.41
C GLY A 183 -2.78 10.50 6.88
N ALA A 184 -3.87 10.75 6.16
CA ALA A 184 -3.85 10.81 4.69
C ALA A 184 -2.95 11.95 4.17
N ASP A 185 -2.87 13.04 4.94
CA ASP A 185 -2.07 14.23 4.63
C ASP A 185 -0.70 14.24 5.34
N ASP A 186 -0.36 13.22 6.14
CA ASP A 186 0.97 13.12 6.75
C ASP A 186 2.00 12.69 5.69
N PRO A 187 2.95 13.57 5.33
CA PRO A 187 3.96 13.25 4.32
C PRO A 187 4.81 12.02 4.67
N ASN A 188 5.05 11.75 5.96
CA ASN A 188 5.83 10.59 6.40
C ASN A 188 5.03 9.30 6.22
N ALA A 189 3.74 9.30 6.56
CA ALA A 189 2.85 8.17 6.33
C ALA A 189 2.73 7.88 4.82
N VAL A 190 2.48 8.90 4.00
CA VAL A 190 2.41 8.78 2.53
C VAL A 190 3.71 8.24 1.95
N ALA A 191 4.88 8.74 2.40
CA ALA A 191 6.18 8.26 1.93
C ALA A 191 6.42 6.79 2.32
N GLY A 192 6.10 6.42 3.55
CA GLY A 192 6.20 5.04 4.04
C GLY A 192 5.32 4.08 3.24
N GLU A 193 4.07 4.45 2.99
CA GLU A 193 3.14 3.62 2.20
C GLU A 193 3.50 3.58 0.72
N THR A 194 3.99 4.68 0.15
CA THR A 194 4.55 4.68 -1.22
C THR A 194 5.65 3.65 -1.35
N TRP A 195 6.57 3.60 -0.37
CA TRP A 195 7.65 2.61 -0.35
C TRP A 195 7.10 1.17 -0.15
N ARG A 196 6.15 0.96 0.76
CA ARG A 196 5.51 -0.35 1.01
C ARG A 196 4.83 -0.86 -0.26
N TYR A 197 4.06 -0.01 -0.94
CA TYR A 197 3.39 -0.34 -2.20
C TYR A 197 4.36 -0.73 -3.30
N LEU A 198 5.42 0.06 -3.51
CA LEU A 198 6.44 -0.25 -4.51
C LEU A 198 7.18 -1.55 -4.18
N ARG A 199 7.53 -1.76 -2.92
CA ARG A 199 8.15 -3.02 -2.48
C ARG A 199 7.24 -4.21 -2.76
N TYR A 200 5.94 -4.07 -2.52
CA TYR A 200 4.99 -5.13 -2.85
C TYR A 200 4.93 -5.41 -4.36
N ILE A 201 4.87 -4.38 -5.20
CA ILE A 201 4.82 -4.51 -6.66
C ILE A 201 6.06 -5.22 -7.21
N PHE A 202 7.26 -4.85 -6.71
CA PHE A 202 8.53 -5.36 -7.25
C PHE A 202 9.05 -6.62 -6.57
N ALA A 203 8.72 -6.86 -5.32
CA ALA A 203 9.25 -7.98 -4.53
C ALA A 203 8.16 -8.95 -4.02
N GLY A 204 6.87 -8.65 -4.19
CA GLY A 204 5.75 -9.49 -3.75
C GLY A 204 5.60 -9.60 -2.24
N ARG A 205 6.19 -8.68 -1.46
CA ARG A 205 6.21 -8.72 0.02
C ARG A 205 6.35 -7.33 0.66
#